data_fa0f901cc1c5ff1dbb75148d953a5580
#
_entry.id   fa0f901cc1c5ff1dbb75148d953a5580
#
_cell.length_a   1.000
_cell.length_b   1.000
_cell.length_c   1.000
_cell.angle_alpha   90.00
_cell.angle_beta   90.00
_cell.angle_gamma   90.00
#
_symmetry.space_group_name_H-M   'P 1'
#
loop_
_entity.id
_entity.type
_entity.pdbx_description
1 polymer ?
#
loop_
_entity_poly.entity_id
_entity_poly.type
_entity_poly.pdbx_seq_one_letter_code
_entity_poly.pdbx_strand_id
1 'polypeptide(L)'
;MPGGVLAVEVAMEDGRYVAVRCNANSAGMLTATVAFMCETITQVWEHIRQQIRDNPNLTVAITPTLDTNCPTDLARRRVIVGYQEITRYTSMVRQLINEGRVNHTGETMLAEHVGRAVAVKTPGSIALSSTKSAGPIELARCLVWAVGLSARPRPMVNRPVIASSA
;
A
#
# COMPACT_ATOMS: atom_id res chain seq x y z
N MET A 1 -3.51 -4.86 -18.05
CA MET A 1 -2.48 -4.41 -17.10
C MET A 1 -2.95 -4.73 -15.70
N PRO A 2 -2.15 -5.33 -14.84
CA PRO A 2 -2.52 -5.44 -13.44
C PRO A 2 -2.68 -4.04 -12.87
N GLY A 3 -3.82 -3.76 -12.26
CA GLY A 3 -4.04 -2.51 -11.56
C GLY A 3 -3.06 -2.40 -10.39
N GLY A 4 -2.47 -1.22 -10.17
CA GLY A 4 -1.61 -0.97 -9.03
C GLY A 4 -2.40 -0.94 -7.71
N VAL A 5 -1.67 -0.74 -6.64
CA VAL A 5 -2.24 -0.51 -5.30
C VAL A 5 -1.85 0.89 -4.84
N LEU A 6 -2.82 1.64 -4.38
CA LEU A 6 -2.66 2.93 -3.72
C LEU A 6 -2.97 2.75 -2.23
N ALA A 7 -1.99 2.91 -1.37
CA ALA A 7 -2.17 2.87 0.08
C ALA A 7 -2.19 4.28 0.65
N VAL A 8 -3.16 4.57 1.51
CA VAL A 8 -3.39 5.90 2.08
C VAL A 8 -3.51 5.81 3.58
N GLU A 9 -2.84 6.71 4.29
CA GLU A 9 -2.88 6.82 5.75
C GLU A 9 -2.90 8.28 6.20
N VAL A 10 -3.41 8.51 7.41
CA VAL A 10 -3.30 9.77 8.12
C VAL A 10 -2.04 9.77 9.00
N ALA A 11 -1.23 10.81 8.89
CA ALA A 11 -0.09 11.02 9.79
C ALA A 11 -0.59 11.50 11.16
N MET A 12 -0.22 10.76 12.20
CA MET A 12 -0.73 11.00 13.56
C MET A 12 -0.25 12.31 14.18
N GLU A 13 0.95 12.78 13.79
CA GLU A 13 1.58 13.94 14.40
C GLU A 13 1.01 15.27 13.90
N ASP A 14 0.74 15.39 12.60
CA ASP A 14 0.33 16.64 11.96
C ASP A 14 -1.03 16.57 11.25
N GLY A 15 -1.68 15.42 11.29
CA GLY A 15 -2.98 15.21 10.67
C GLY A 15 -2.99 15.22 9.14
N ARG A 16 -1.82 15.24 8.50
CA ARG A 16 -1.70 15.15 7.04
C ARG A 16 -2.03 13.76 6.56
N TYR A 17 -2.49 13.69 5.33
CA TYR A 17 -2.73 12.43 4.64
C TYR A 17 -1.59 12.17 3.67
N VAL A 18 -1.11 10.95 3.65
CA VAL A 18 -0.01 10.51 2.78
C VAL A 18 -0.44 9.28 2.00
N ALA A 19 0.07 9.15 0.79
CA ALA A 19 -0.24 8.00 -0.06
C ALA A 19 0.97 7.53 -0.85
N VAL A 20 1.12 6.21 -0.93
CA VAL A 20 2.10 5.53 -1.77
C VAL A 20 1.38 4.66 -2.78
N ARG A 21 1.74 4.78 -4.04
CA ARG A 21 1.29 3.90 -5.12
C ARG A 21 2.37 2.90 -5.48
N CYS A 22 1.98 1.67 -5.67
CA CYS A 22 2.85 0.62 -6.17
C CYS A 22 2.24 -0.03 -7.42
N ASN A 23 3.05 -0.17 -8.45
CA ASN A 23 2.70 -0.88 -9.67
C ASN A 23 3.73 -2.00 -9.93
N ALA A 24 3.27 -3.12 -10.43
CA ALA A 24 4.13 -4.20 -10.92
C ALA A 24 4.25 -4.12 -12.44
N ASN A 25 5.45 -4.27 -12.99
CA ASN A 25 5.64 -4.47 -14.42
C ASN A 25 5.48 -5.94 -14.82
N SER A 26 5.59 -6.24 -16.11
CA SER A 26 5.47 -7.59 -16.65
C SER A 26 6.57 -8.55 -16.16
N ALA A 27 7.72 -8.03 -15.75
CA ALA A 27 8.84 -8.80 -15.20
C ALA A 27 8.72 -9.04 -13.67
N GLY A 28 7.65 -8.56 -13.03
CA GLY A 28 7.45 -8.69 -11.60
C GLY A 28 8.25 -7.69 -10.74
N MET A 29 8.88 -6.68 -11.37
CA MET A 29 9.48 -5.56 -10.66
C MET A 29 8.40 -4.63 -10.17
N LEU A 30 8.52 -4.20 -8.92
CA LEU A 30 7.60 -3.31 -8.23
C LEU A 30 8.18 -1.89 -8.23
N THR A 31 7.37 -0.90 -8.58
CA THR A 31 7.76 0.51 -8.50
C THR A 31 6.83 1.23 -7.54
N ALA A 32 7.39 1.76 -6.47
CA ALA A 32 6.68 2.52 -5.46
C ALA A 32 6.99 4.02 -5.59
N THR A 33 5.94 4.84 -5.54
CA THR A 33 6.02 6.29 -5.62
C THR A 33 5.14 6.94 -4.57
N VAL A 34 5.54 8.10 -4.06
CA VAL A 34 4.63 8.95 -3.29
C VAL A 34 3.57 9.48 -4.25
N ALA A 35 2.32 9.08 -4.05
CA ALA A 35 1.23 9.46 -4.95
C ALA A 35 0.72 10.86 -4.66
N PHE A 36 0.52 11.19 -3.39
CA PHE A 36 0.15 12.52 -2.93
C PHE A 36 0.39 12.69 -1.42
N MET A 37 0.40 13.94 -1.01
CA MET A 37 0.27 14.39 0.38
C MET A 37 -0.71 15.55 0.40
N CYS A 38 -1.63 15.58 1.36
CA CYS A 38 -2.63 16.63 1.47
C CYS A 38 -3.09 16.83 2.93
N GLU A 39 -3.86 17.89 3.17
CA GLU A 39 -4.21 18.33 4.52
C GLU A 39 -5.65 18.00 4.90
N THR A 40 -6.52 17.72 3.95
CA THR A 40 -7.94 17.48 4.20
C THR A 40 -8.43 16.16 3.62
N ILE A 41 -9.42 15.57 4.28
CA ILE A 41 -10.03 14.32 3.80
C ILE A 41 -10.73 14.50 2.45
N THR A 42 -11.27 15.67 2.17
CA THR A 42 -11.87 16.00 0.86
C THR A 42 -10.84 15.89 -0.25
N GLN A 43 -9.64 16.45 -0.03
CA GLN A 43 -8.52 16.33 -0.96
C GLN A 43 -8.09 14.88 -1.16
N VAL A 44 -8.12 14.06 -0.10
CA VAL A 44 -7.82 12.62 -0.21
C VAL A 44 -8.71 11.96 -1.27
N TRP A 45 -10.02 12.18 -1.16
CA TRP A 45 -10.98 11.56 -2.08
C TRP A 45 -10.84 12.09 -3.52
N GLU A 46 -10.54 13.36 -3.68
CA GLU A 46 -10.26 13.96 -4.99
C GLU A 46 -9.01 13.35 -5.63
N HIS A 47 -7.91 13.24 -4.87
CA HIS A 47 -6.68 12.61 -5.34
C HIS A 47 -6.89 11.12 -5.68
N ILE A 48 -7.61 10.37 -4.86
CA ILE A 48 -7.92 8.97 -5.16
C ILE A 48 -8.72 8.85 -6.45
N ARG A 49 -9.74 9.68 -6.66
CA ARG A 49 -10.52 9.68 -7.91
C ARG A 49 -9.65 10.01 -9.12
N GLN A 50 -8.71 10.94 -8.98
CA GLN A 50 -7.76 11.24 -10.06
C GLN A 50 -6.88 10.02 -10.36
N GLN A 51 -6.31 9.39 -9.35
CA GLN A 51 -5.51 8.17 -9.52
C GLN A 51 -6.30 7.02 -10.19
N ILE A 52 -7.59 6.90 -9.90
CA ILE A 52 -8.48 5.90 -10.53
C ILE A 52 -8.76 6.27 -11.99
N ARG A 53 -8.94 7.55 -12.33
CA ARG A 53 -9.09 7.99 -13.74
C ARG A 53 -7.86 7.61 -14.55
N ASP A 54 -6.68 7.81 -13.98
CA ASP A 54 -5.40 7.50 -14.64
C ASP A 54 -5.14 5.98 -14.70
N ASN A 55 -5.67 5.23 -13.76
CA ASN A 55 -5.56 3.77 -13.68
C ASN A 55 -6.89 3.13 -13.22
N PRO A 56 -7.79 2.80 -14.14
CA PRO A 56 -9.12 2.27 -13.79
C PRO A 56 -9.13 0.95 -13.00
N ASN A 57 -8.03 0.22 -13.00
CA ASN A 57 -7.89 -1.06 -12.26
C ASN A 57 -7.19 -0.90 -10.90
N LEU A 58 -7.03 0.32 -10.42
CA LEU A 58 -6.37 0.62 -9.15
C LEU A 58 -7.17 0.04 -7.97
N THR A 59 -6.47 -0.64 -7.07
CA THR A 59 -6.98 -1.03 -5.74
C THR A 59 -6.57 0.03 -4.73
N VAL A 60 -7.50 0.45 -3.87
CA VAL A 60 -7.26 1.49 -2.87
C VAL A 60 -7.21 0.84 -1.48
N ALA A 61 -6.05 0.86 -0.85
CA ALA A 61 -5.84 0.37 0.51
C ALA A 61 -5.95 1.55 1.49
N ILE A 62 -6.92 1.50 2.38
CA ILE A 62 -7.18 2.55 3.38
C ILE A 62 -7.27 1.96 4.77
N THR A 63 -6.94 2.77 5.78
CA THR A 63 -7.07 2.39 7.18
C THR A 63 -8.52 2.47 7.65
N PRO A 64 -8.90 1.78 8.75
CA PRO A 64 -10.26 1.87 9.30
C PRO A 64 -10.69 3.31 9.61
N THR A 65 -9.77 4.17 10.01
CA THR A 65 -10.04 5.60 10.26
C THR A 65 -10.55 6.32 9.00
N LEU A 66 -9.96 6.02 7.86
CA LEU A 66 -10.40 6.58 6.58
C LEU A 66 -11.68 5.92 6.07
N ASP A 67 -11.86 4.63 6.36
CA ASP A 67 -13.02 3.88 5.90
C ASP A 67 -14.35 4.42 6.42
N THR A 68 -14.38 4.94 7.64
CA THR A 68 -15.59 5.53 8.24
C THR A 68 -16.18 6.68 7.40
N ASN A 69 -15.36 7.35 6.61
CA ASN A 69 -15.77 8.47 5.76
C ASN A 69 -15.61 8.17 4.26
N CYS A 70 -15.44 6.89 3.91
CA CYS A 70 -15.21 6.51 2.52
C CYS A 70 -16.44 6.74 1.65
N PRO A 71 -16.33 7.51 0.56
CA PRO A 71 -17.43 7.72 -0.37
C PRO A 71 -17.90 6.39 -1.01
N THR A 72 -19.19 6.30 -1.26
CA THR A 72 -19.83 5.09 -1.80
C THR A 72 -19.32 4.70 -3.19
N ASP A 73 -18.92 5.67 -4.01
CA ASP A 73 -18.34 5.44 -5.33
C ASP A 73 -16.97 4.74 -5.27
N LEU A 74 -16.25 4.88 -4.15
CA LEU A 74 -14.95 4.23 -3.93
C LEU A 74 -15.06 2.87 -3.22
N ALA A 75 -16.21 2.55 -2.65
CA ALA A 75 -16.40 1.40 -1.78
C ALA A 75 -16.02 0.05 -2.42
N ARG A 76 -16.23 -0.11 -3.72
CA ARG A 76 -15.92 -1.36 -4.44
C ARG A 76 -14.43 -1.56 -4.71
N ARG A 77 -13.62 -0.51 -4.60
CA ARG A 77 -12.19 -0.53 -4.90
C ARG A 77 -11.32 -0.57 -3.66
N ARG A 78 -11.93 -0.37 -2.49
CA ARG A 78 -11.21 -0.29 -1.24
C ARG A 78 -10.90 -1.64 -0.65
N VAL A 79 -9.74 -1.73 -0.03
CA VAL A 79 -9.31 -2.80 0.85
C VAL A 79 -8.92 -2.16 2.18
N ILE A 80 -9.39 -2.71 3.28
CA ILE A 80 -9.03 -2.22 4.61
C ILE A 80 -7.69 -2.82 5.01
N VAL A 81 -6.77 -1.96 5.39
CA VAL A 81 -5.43 -2.34 5.87
C VAL A 81 -5.17 -1.77 7.25
N GLY A 82 -4.35 -2.46 8.01
CA GLY A 82 -3.99 -2.04 9.36
C GLY A 82 -2.75 -2.75 9.87
N TYR A 83 -2.67 -2.88 11.18
CA TYR A 83 -1.52 -3.51 11.83
C TYR A 83 -1.32 -4.98 11.43
N GLN A 84 -2.39 -5.71 11.18
CA GLN A 84 -2.29 -7.12 10.75
C GLN A 84 -1.57 -7.26 9.41
N GLU A 85 -1.84 -6.37 8.47
CA GLU A 85 -1.17 -6.35 7.18
C GLU A 85 0.29 -5.90 7.32
N ILE A 86 0.59 -4.97 8.23
CA ILE A 86 1.98 -4.61 8.55
C ILE A 86 2.73 -5.84 9.06
N THR A 87 2.20 -6.60 10.01
CA THR A 87 2.85 -7.82 10.51
C THR A 87 2.99 -8.89 9.44
N ARG A 88 2.01 -8.99 8.55
CA ARG A 88 2.01 -9.98 7.47
C ARG A 88 3.02 -9.67 6.37
N TYR A 89 3.17 -8.41 6.00
CA TYR A 89 3.91 -8.01 4.81
C TYR A 89 5.31 -7.46 5.08
N THR A 90 5.63 -7.00 6.28
CA THR A 90 6.92 -6.33 6.55
C THR A 90 8.13 -7.20 6.17
N SER A 91 8.15 -8.47 6.56
CA SER A 91 9.25 -9.38 6.22
C SER A 91 9.38 -9.60 4.72
N MET A 92 8.27 -9.81 4.03
CA MET A 92 8.25 -10.02 2.58
C MET A 92 8.71 -8.77 1.83
N VAL A 93 8.22 -7.60 2.22
CA VAL A 93 8.61 -6.32 1.58
C VAL A 93 10.09 -6.04 1.81
N ARG A 94 10.62 -6.29 3.02
CA ARG A 94 12.04 -6.18 3.32
C ARG A 94 12.88 -7.10 2.44
N GLN A 95 12.45 -8.34 2.26
CA GLN A 95 13.12 -9.28 1.37
C GLN A 95 13.12 -8.78 -0.08
N LEU A 96 11.98 -8.32 -0.60
CA LEU A 96 11.87 -7.78 -1.96
C LEU A 96 12.77 -6.56 -2.18
N ILE A 97 12.91 -5.69 -1.18
CA ILE A 97 13.85 -4.55 -1.23
C ILE A 97 15.30 -5.07 -1.29
N ASN A 98 15.67 -6.03 -0.44
CA ASN A 98 17.02 -6.60 -0.41
C ASN A 98 17.38 -7.32 -1.69
N GLU A 99 16.41 -7.93 -2.35
CA GLU A 99 16.56 -8.58 -3.67
C GLU A 99 16.59 -7.59 -4.84
N GLY A 100 16.46 -6.29 -4.58
CA GLY A 100 16.41 -5.26 -5.63
C GLY A 100 15.14 -5.30 -6.50
N ARG A 101 14.07 -5.90 -6.01
CA ARG A 101 12.79 -6.05 -6.73
C ARG A 101 11.80 -4.92 -6.49
N VAL A 102 12.13 -3.99 -5.62
CA VAL A 102 11.34 -2.79 -5.36
C VAL A 102 12.17 -1.57 -5.75
N ASN A 103 11.70 -0.85 -6.74
CA ASN A 103 12.25 0.44 -7.14
C ASN A 103 11.41 1.58 -6.56
N HIS A 104 12.04 2.69 -6.28
CA HIS A 104 11.37 3.94 -5.94
C HIS A 104 11.89 5.07 -6.84
N THR A 105 11.10 6.12 -7.00
CA THR A 105 11.44 7.25 -7.89
C THR A 105 12.39 8.26 -7.24
N GLY A 106 12.97 7.92 -6.08
CA GLY A 106 13.99 8.73 -5.41
C GLY A 106 13.45 9.87 -4.57
N GLU A 107 12.15 9.84 -4.21
CA GLU A 107 11.60 10.84 -3.30
C GLU A 107 12.29 10.78 -1.95
N THR A 108 12.93 11.90 -1.56
CA THR A 108 13.67 12.02 -0.30
C THR A 108 12.82 11.68 0.90
N MET A 109 11.57 12.13 0.92
CA MET A 109 10.66 11.89 2.05
C MET A 109 10.34 10.41 2.24
N LEU A 110 10.11 9.65 1.15
CA LEU A 110 9.89 8.21 1.25
C LEU A 110 11.14 7.50 1.78
N ALA A 111 12.32 7.88 1.28
CA ALA A 111 13.60 7.34 1.74
C ALA A 111 13.85 7.64 3.22
N GLU A 112 13.51 8.84 3.70
CA GLU A 112 13.62 9.23 5.10
C GLU A 112 12.70 8.40 6.00
N HIS A 113 11.42 8.24 5.63
CA HIS A 113 10.47 7.42 6.38
C HIS A 113 10.92 5.96 6.46
N VAL A 114 11.39 5.40 5.36
CA VAL A 114 11.91 4.02 5.33
C VAL A 114 13.19 3.90 6.16
N GLY A 115 14.11 4.86 6.03
CA GLY A 115 15.39 4.86 6.75
C GLY A 115 15.24 4.95 8.27
N ARG A 116 14.23 5.68 8.78
CA ARG A 116 13.96 5.81 10.22
C ARG A 116 13.04 4.75 10.79
N ALA A 117 12.36 3.98 9.93
CA ALA A 117 11.42 2.95 10.37
C ALA A 117 12.13 1.81 11.12
N VAL A 118 11.71 1.57 12.35
CA VAL A 118 12.22 0.48 13.18
C VAL A 118 11.30 -0.72 13.07
N ALA A 119 11.87 -1.85 12.66
CA ALA A 119 11.18 -3.15 12.66
C ALA A 119 11.35 -3.84 14.01
N VAL A 120 10.23 -4.19 14.64
CA VAL A 120 10.19 -4.90 15.90
C VAL A 120 9.85 -6.36 15.64
N LYS A 121 10.69 -7.24 16.13
CA LYS A 121 10.47 -8.68 16.06
C LYS A 121 9.61 -9.12 17.25
N THR A 122 8.51 -9.76 16.95
CA THR A 122 7.66 -10.47 17.93
C THR A 122 7.67 -11.96 17.62
N PRO A 123 7.25 -12.85 18.53
CA PRO A 123 7.16 -14.28 18.23
C PRO A 123 6.33 -14.52 16.96
N GLY A 124 6.98 -15.01 15.90
CA GLY A 124 6.35 -15.35 14.63
C GLY A 124 6.11 -14.20 13.65
N SER A 125 6.48 -12.95 13.98
CA SER A 125 6.29 -11.82 13.06
C SER A 125 7.30 -10.68 13.23
N ILE A 126 7.37 -9.82 12.20
CA ILE A 126 8.11 -8.55 12.23
C ILE A 126 7.13 -7.47 11.82
N ALA A 127 7.10 -6.37 12.57
CA ALA A 127 6.26 -5.21 12.27
C ALA A 127 7.01 -3.89 12.41
N LEU A 128 6.60 -2.88 11.65
CA LEU A 128 7.10 -1.52 11.83
C LEU A 128 6.49 -0.89 13.09
N SER A 129 7.31 -0.26 13.90
CA SER A 129 6.88 0.39 15.14
C SER A 129 7.02 1.90 15.04
N SER A 130 5.91 2.61 15.08
CA SER A 130 5.90 4.08 15.12
C SER A 130 6.50 4.60 16.43
N THR A 131 6.26 3.93 17.55
CA THR A 131 6.74 4.36 18.87
C THR A 131 8.25 4.19 19.06
N LYS A 132 8.89 3.26 18.34
CA LYS A 132 10.33 3.02 18.39
C LYS A 132 11.09 3.71 17.26
N SER A 133 10.41 4.30 16.30
CA SER A 133 11.01 5.03 15.20
C SER A 133 11.30 6.48 15.61
N ALA A 134 12.37 7.06 15.06
CA ALA A 134 12.83 8.41 15.41
C ALA A 134 12.03 9.55 14.74
N GLY A 135 10.82 9.29 14.31
CA GLY A 135 9.94 10.25 13.64
C GLY A 135 8.87 9.56 12.80
N PRO A 136 8.14 10.32 11.96
CA PRO A 136 7.04 9.80 11.15
C PRO A 136 7.48 8.67 10.21
N ILE A 137 6.68 7.61 10.12
CA ILE A 137 6.90 6.44 9.26
C ILE A 137 5.69 6.07 8.41
N GLU A 138 4.70 6.94 8.29
CA GLU A 138 3.45 6.66 7.59
C GLU A 138 3.69 6.28 6.13
N LEU A 139 4.63 6.97 5.43
CA LEU A 139 5.02 6.58 4.07
C LEU A 139 5.64 5.19 4.01
N ALA A 140 6.43 4.79 5.02
CA ALA A 140 6.97 3.44 5.09
C ALA A 140 5.87 2.40 5.32
N ARG A 141 4.86 2.69 6.13
CA ARG A 141 3.70 1.82 6.34
C ARG A 141 2.87 1.72 5.06
N CYS A 142 2.59 2.84 4.39
CA CYS A 142 1.93 2.83 3.09
C CYS A 142 2.72 2.02 2.05
N LEU A 143 4.06 2.13 2.05
CA LEU A 143 4.92 1.31 1.20
C LEU A 143 4.72 -0.19 1.46
N VAL A 144 4.73 -0.61 2.73
CA VAL A 144 4.53 -2.02 3.10
C VAL A 144 3.18 -2.53 2.61
N TRP A 145 2.10 -1.77 2.79
CA TRP A 145 0.78 -2.15 2.30
C TRP A 145 0.72 -2.19 0.77
N ALA A 146 1.19 -1.14 0.10
CA ALA A 146 1.13 -1.05 -1.36
C ALA A 146 1.96 -2.15 -2.04
N VAL A 147 3.19 -2.36 -1.59
CA VAL A 147 4.08 -3.42 -2.11
C VAL A 147 3.56 -4.81 -1.75
N GLY A 148 3.15 -5.01 -0.49
CA GLY A 148 2.65 -6.29 -0.01
C GLY A 148 1.41 -6.78 -0.77
N LEU A 149 0.45 -5.88 -1.00
CA LEU A 149 -0.75 -6.20 -1.78
C LEU A 149 -0.45 -6.37 -3.28
N SER A 150 0.52 -5.61 -3.83
CA SER A 150 0.92 -5.73 -5.24
C SER A 150 1.68 -7.01 -5.53
N ALA A 151 2.50 -7.48 -4.58
CA ALA A 151 3.31 -8.71 -4.70
C ALA A 151 2.49 -9.97 -4.43
N ARG A 152 1.32 -9.85 -3.82
CA ARG A 152 0.47 -11.00 -3.49
C ARG A 152 0.03 -11.71 -4.77
N PRO A 153 0.25 -13.04 -4.90
CA PRO A 153 -0.32 -13.80 -6.00
C PRO A 153 -1.83 -13.63 -6.00
N ARG A 154 -2.41 -13.21 -7.11
CA ARG A 154 -3.87 -13.21 -7.24
C ARG A 154 -4.33 -14.64 -7.07
N PRO A 155 -5.38 -14.92 -6.27
CA PRO A 155 -5.97 -16.23 -6.28
C PRO A 155 -6.36 -16.55 -7.72
N MET A 156 -5.84 -17.64 -8.26
CA MET A 156 -6.32 -18.16 -9.53
C MET A 156 -7.82 -18.45 -9.29
N VAL A 157 -8.67 -17.68 -9.95
CA VAL A 157 -10.08 -18.05 -10.06
C VAL A 157 -10.07 -19.35 -10.84
N ASN A 158 -10.20 -20.47 -10.15
CA ASN A 158 -10.47 -21.75 -10.78
C ASN A 158 -11.77 -21.57 -11.58
N ARG A 159 -11.64 -21.29 -12.87
CA ARG A 159 -12.76 -21.46 -13.78
C ARG A 159 -13.14 -22.92 -13.67
N PRO A 160 -14.38 -23.25 -13.29
CA PRO A 160 -14.82 -24.62 -13.36
C PRO A 160 -14.61 -25.07 -14.80
N VAL A 161 -13.80 -26.11 -14.97
CA VAL A 161 -13.71 -26.81 -16.24
C VAL A 161 -15.06 -27.47 -16.42
N ILE A 162 -15.92 -26.86 -17.23
CA ILE A 162 -17.15 -27.51 -17.68
C ILE A 162 -16.64 -28.62 -18.59
N ALA A 163 -16.60 -29.83 -18.06
CA ALA A 163 -16.43 -31.02 -18.86
C ALA A 163 -17.66 -31.13 -19.77
N SER A 164 -17.47 -30.72 -21.03
CA SER A 164 -18.42 -31.04 -22.08
C SER A 164 -18.39 -32.55 -22.29
N SER A 165 -19.36 -33.26 -21.72
CA SER A 165 -19.61 -34.65 -22.11
C SER A 165 -20.24 -34.61 -23.49
N ALA A 166 -19.48 -35.10 -24.46
CA ALA A 166 -20.03 -35.48 -25.77
C ALA A 166 -20.94 -36.69 -25.62
#